data_6b401a728e56c0284c5fd05d57d3da69
#
_entry.id   6b401a728e56c0284c5fd05d57d3da69
#
_cell.length_a   1.000
_cell.length_b   1.000
_cell.length_c   1.000
_cell.angle_alpha   90.00
_cell.angle_beta   90.00
_cell.angle_gamma   90.00
#
_symmetry.space_group_name_H-M   'P 1'
#
loop_
_entity.id
_entity.type
_entity.pdbx_description
1 polymer ?
#
loop_
_entity_poly.entity_id
_entity_poly.type
_entity_poly.pdbx_seq_one_letter_code
_entity_poly.pdbx_strand_id
1 'polypeptide(L)'
;MGLISTPGRGAYAASKYALEAWSDALRMELRHSGIKVSLIEPGPIRTRFTENVNQTQSDAPVENPGIAARFTLGPEAVVAKVRHAFESDKPKLRYPVTLVTWAVMLLKRLLPGRIMDKILQG
;
A
#
# COMPACT_ATOMS: atom_id res chain seq x y z
N MET A 1 3.04 1.56 -1.40
CA MET A 1 3.50 2.81 -2.02
C MET A 1 2.76 4.08 -1.54
N GLY A 2 1.56 4.02 -1.00
CA GLY A 2 0.92 5.22 -0.42
C GLY A 2 1.55 5.74 0.88
N LEU A 3 2.46 5.01 1.48
CA LEU A 3 3.10 5.36 2.76
C LEU A 3 4.62 5.42 2.70
N ILE A 4 5.23 4.83 1.68
CA ILE A 4 6.69 4.83 1.45
C ILE A 4 6.97 5.10 -0.03
N SER A 5 8.17 5.59 -0.31
CA SER A 5 8.69 5.75 -1.66
C SER A 5 10.05 5.09 -1.77
N THR A 6 10.35 4.52 -2.91
CA THR A 6 11.65 3.93 -3.24
C THR A 6 12.27 4.68 -4.42
N PRO A 7 13.59 4.63 -4.59
CA PRO A 7 14.26 5.24 -5.75
C PRO A 7 13.61 4.81 -7.07
N GLY A 8 13.48 5.73 -8.02
CA GLY A 8 12.85 5.49 -9.33
C GLY A 8 11.32 5.42 -9.35
N ARG A 9 10.64 5.40 -8.19
CA ARG A 9 9.18 5.29 -8.11
C ARG A 9 8.49 6.51 -7.49
N GLY A 10 9.15 7.67 -7.51
CA GLY A 10 8.64 8.89 -6.86
C GLY A 10 7.27 9.33 -7.38
N ALA A 11 7.07 9.40 -8.69
CA ALA A 11 5.79 9.81 -9.29
C ALA A 11 4.64 8.85 -8.93
N TYR A 12 4.91 7.54 -8.99
CA TYR A 12 3.93 6.52 -8.57
C TYR A 12 3.61 6.64 -7.07
N ALA A 13 4.62 6.77 -6.22
CA ALA A 13 4.42 6.96 -4.80
C ALA A 13 3.61 8.23 -4.52
N ALA A 14 3.92 9.35 -5.17
CA ALA A 14 3.19 10.61 -5.03
C ALA A 14 1.69 10.44 -5.32
N SER A 15 1.33 9.72 -6.40
CA SER A 15 -0.08 9.45 -6.72
C SER A 15 -0.79 8.64 -5.63
N LYS A 16 -0.08 7.69 -5.00
CA LYS A 16 -0.65 6.88 -3.92
C LYS A 16 -0.74 7.64 -2.59
N TYR A 17 0.21 8.53 -2.29
CA TYR A 17 0.10 9.44 -1.15
C TYR A 17 -1.05 10.42 -1.32
N ALA A 18 -1.28 10.93 -2.54
CA ALA A 18 -2.43 11.78 -2.83
C ALA A 18 -3.75 11.04 -2.58
N LEU A 19 -3.85 9.76 -2.96
CA LEU A 19 -5.02 8.93 -2.69
C LEU A 19 -5.27 8.74 -1.18
N GLU A 20 -4.23 8.56 -0.38
CA GLU A 20 -4.33 8.48 1.08
C GLU A 20 -4.93 9.76 1.66
N ALA A 21 -4.33 10.90 1.33
CA ALA A 21 -4.77 12.20 1.83
C ALA A 21 -6.21 12.52 1.38
N TRP A 22 -6.53 12.27 0.12
CA TRP A 22 -7.87 12.49 -0.41
C TRP A 22 -8.92 11.60 0.27
N SER A 23 -8.60 10.33 0.49
CA SER A 23 -9.50 9.40 1.18
C SER A 23 -9.76 9.80 2.63
N ASP A 24 -8.76 10.34 3.32
CA ASP A 24 -8.93 10.85 4.68
C ASP A 24 -9.82 12.10 4.70
N ALA A 25 -9.66 13.03 3.74
CA ALA A 25 -10.52 14.20 3.58
C ALA A 25 -11.98 13.78 3.30
N LEU A 26 -12.17 12.92 2.29
CA LEU A 26 -13.48 12.43 1.88
C LEU A 26 -14.21 11.73 3.04
N ARG A 27 -13.50 10.95 3.84
CA ARG A 27 -14.07 10.30 5.03
C ARG A 27 -14.59 11.30 6.06
N MET A 28 -13.87 12.40 6.26
CA MET A 28 -14.29 13.45 7.19
C MET A 28 -15.49 14.24 6.65
N GLU A 29 -15.50 14.53 5.36
CA GLU A 29 -16.61 15.22 4.68
C GLU A 29 -17.90 14.38 4.74
N LEU A 30 -17.81 13.07 4.56
CA LEU A 30 -18.95 12.17 4.54
C LEU A 30 -19.39 11.64 5.91
N ARG A 31 -18.79 12.09 7.00
CA ARG A 31 -19.03 11.55 8.35
C ARG A 31 -20.51 11.52 8.80
N HIS A 32 -21.35 12.42 8.26
CA HIS A 32 -22.76 12.51 8.60
C HIS A 32 -23.71 11.94 7.53
N SER A 33 -23.19 11.45 6.41
CA SER A 33 -23.97 10.94 5.29
C SER A 33 -24.37 9.46 5.42
N GLY A 34 -23.80 8.74 6.40
CA GLY A 34 -23.92 7.29 6.47
C GLY A 34 -22.95 6.52 5.56
N ILE A 35 -22.28 7.22 4.63
CA ILE A 35 -21.29 6.60 3.72
C ILE A 35 -19.98 6.33 4.47
N LYS A 36 -19.45 5.15 4.30
CA LYS A 36 -18.16 4.74 4.90
C LYS A 36 -17.07 4.70 3.83
N VAL A 37 -15.92 5.26 4.14
CA VAL A 37 -14.74 5.26 3.27
C VAL A 37 -13.66 4.40 3.91
N SER A 38 -13.21 3.38 3.19
CA SER A 38 -12.17 2.45 3.64
C SER A 38 -11.06 2.36 2.59
N LEU A 39 -9.83 2.31 3.03
CA LEU A 39 -8.66 2.16 2.18
C LEU A 39 -8.15 0.71 2.26
N ILE A 40 -8.01 0.07 1.11
CA ILE A 40 -7.39 -1.25 1.01
C ILE A 40 -5.93 -1.04 0.61
N GLU A 41 -5.01 -1.56 1.41
CA GLU A 41 -3.57 -1.40 1.26
C GLU A 41 -2.92 -2.78 0.98
N PRO A 42 -2.87 -3.21 -0.30
CA PRO A 42 -2.53 -4.60 -0.64
C PRO A 42 -1.11 -5.02 -0.25
N GLY A 43 -0.12 -4.11 -0.39
CA GLY A 43 1.29 -4.50 -0.32
C GLY A 43 1.74 -5.34 -1.52
N PRO A 44 2.73 -6.23 -1.37
CA PRO A 44 3.17 -7.11 -2.45
C PRO A 44 2.13 -8.20 -2.72
N ILE A 45 1.44 -8.09 -3.86
CA ILE A 45 0.45 -9.04 -4.35
C ILE A 45 0.90 -9.58 -5.71
N ARG A 46 0.76 -10.89 -5.92
CA ARG A 46 1.02 -11.51 -7.23
C ARG A 46 -0.01 -11.05 -8.24
N THR A 47 0.41 -10.19 -9.16
CA THR A 47 -0.42 -9.71 -10.26
C THR A 47 0.44 -9.54 -11.51
N ARG A 48 -0.18 -9.52 -12.67
CA ARG A 48 0.48 -9.20 -13.95
C ARG A 48 1.01 -7.76 -14.01
N PHE A 49 0.65 -6.91 -13.06
CA PHE A 49 1.13 -5.52 -13.02
C PHE A 49 2.66 -5.45 -12.90
N THR A 50 3.27 -6.28 -12.05
CA THR A 50 4.73 -6.32 -11.88
C THR A 50 5.42 -6.78 -13.16
N GLU A 51 4.86 -7.78 -13.85
CA GLU A 51 5.37 -8.27 -15.13
C GLU A 51 5.29 -7.18 -16.21
N ASN A 52 4.17 -6.48 -16.31
CA ASN A 52 3.96 -5.41 -17.28
C ASN A 52 4.87 -4.20 -17.03
N VAL A 53 5.06 -3.80 -15.76
CA VAL A 53 5.96 -2.70 -15.40
C VAL A 53 7.41 -3.04 -15.74
N ASN A 54 7.85 -4.27 -15.48
CA ASN A 54 9.20 -4.71 -15.80
C ASN A 54 9.45 -4.78 -17.31
N GLN A 55 8.42 -5.08 -18.11
CA GLN A 55 8.51 -5.06 -19.58
C GLN A 55 8.60 -3.64 -20.16
N THR A 56 8.00 -2.65 -19.49
CA THR A 56 7.97 -1.26 -19.98
C THR A 56 9.17 -0.43 -19.50
N GLN A 57 9.85 -0.86 -18.46
CA GLN A 57 11.00 -0.17 -17.87
C GLN A 57 12.25 -1.04 -18.00
N SER A 58 12.72 -1.21 -19.24
CA SER A 58 13.92 -1.99 -19.56
C SER A 58 15.22 -1.48 -18.89
N ASP A 59 15.23 -0.26 -18.36
CA ASP A 59 16.38 0.38 -17.72
C ASP A 59 16.23 0.55 -16.19
N ALA A 60 15.13 0.12 -15.60
CA ALA A 60 15.01 0.15 -14.14
C ALA A 60 15.74 -1.06 -13.51
N PRO A 61 16.49 -0.86 -12.41
CA PRO A 61 17.07 -1.99 -11.69
C PRO A 61 15.95 -2.99 -11.36
N VAL A 62 16.12 -4.22 -11.83
CA VAL A 62 15.22 -5.32 -11.44
C VAL A 62 15.25 -5.36 -9.93
N GLU A 63 14.15 -5.02 -9.29
CA GLU A 63 14.02 -5.19 -7.85
C GLU A 63 14.40 -6.66 -7.54
N ASN A 64 15.53 -6.87 -6.89
CA ASN A 64 15.80 -8.15 -6.31
C ASN A 64 14.55 -8.59 -5.55
N PRO A 65 14.02 -9.78 -5.78
CA PRO A 65 12.85 -10.27 -5.08
C PRO A 65 13.22 -10.52 -3.62
N GLY A 66 13.53 -9.44 -2.91
CA GLY A 66 13.97 -9.46 -1.53
C GLY A 66 12.97 -10.17 -0.62
N ILE A 67 13.17 -10.03 0.67
CA ILE A 67 12.30 -10.60 1.73
C ILE A 67 10.80 -10.36 1.44
N ALA A 68 10.44 -9.25 0.80
CA ALA A 68 9.08 -8.92 0.42
C ALA A 68 8.42 -9.97 -0.52
N ALA A 69 9.19 -10.62 -1.41
CA ALA A 69 8.65 -11.64 -2.30
C ALA A 69 8.16 -12.90 -1.55
N ARG A 70 8.79 -13.20 -0.41
CA ARG A 70 8.41 -14.35 0.44
C ARG A 70 7.06 -14.14 1.13
N PHE A 71 6.60 -12.89 1.22
CA PHE A 71 5.33 -12.49 1.84
C PHE A 71 4.31 -12.01 0.81
N THR A 72 4.54 -12.30 -0.47
CA THR A 72 3.59 -12.00 -1.54
C THR A 72 2.37 -12.90 -1.44
N LEU A 73 1.20 -12.31 -1.30
CA LEU A 73 -0.08 -13.03 -1.24
C LEU A 73 -0.76 -13.04 -2.62
N GLY A 74 -1.70 -13.94 -2.79
CA GLY A 74 -2.59 -13.94 -3.95
C GLY A 74 -3.67 -12.85 -3.86
N PRO A 75 -4.38 -12.58 -4.97
CA PRO A 75 -5.47 -11.60 -5.02
C PRO A 75 -6.62 -11.94 -4.05
N GLU A 76 -6.76 -13.20 -3.64
CA GLU A 76 -7.79 -13.67 -2.71
C GLU A 76 -7.70 -12.97 -1.35
N ALA A 77 -6.47 -12.64 -0.91
CA ALA A 77 -6.25 -11.92 0.34
C ALA A 77 -6.81 -10.49 0.28
N VAL A 78 -6.76 -9.86 -0.90
CA VAL A 78 -7.37 -8.54 -1.14
C VAL A 78 -8.89 -8.66 -1.11
N VAL A 79 -9.44 -9.65 -1.82
CA VAL A 79 -10.89 -9.93 -1.88
C VAL A 79 -11.47 -10.10 -0.48
N ALA A 80 -10.80 -10.84 0.39
CA ALA A 80 -11.26 -11.03 1.78
C ALA A 80 -11.36 -9.71 2.55
N LYS A 81 -10.43 -8.77 2.34
CA LYS A 81 -10.46 -7.44 2.98
C LYS A 81 -11.54 -6.54 2.40
N VAL A 82 -11.70 -6.55 1.07
CA VAL A 82 -12.79 -5.83 0.38
C VAL A 82 -14.14 -6.32 0.87
N ARG A 83 -14.33 -7.64 0.93
CA ARG A 83 -15.56 -8.24 1.42
C ARG A 83 -15.88 -7.81 2.84
N HIS A 84 -14.91 -7.87 3.75
CA HIS A 84 -15.11 -7.40 5.12
C HIS A 84 -15.46 -5.91 5.19
N ALA A 85 -14.80 -5.07 4.38
CA ALA A 85 -15.09 -3.64 4.34
C ALA A 85 -16.51 -3.36 3.85
N PHE A 86 -17.03 -4.20 2.94
CA PHE A 86 -18.36 -4.05 2.35
C PHE A 86 -19.48 -4.61 3.25
N GLU A 87 -19.26 -5.77 3.88
CA GLU A 87 -20.28 -6.47 4.67
C GLU A 87 -20.36 -6.00 6.14
N SER A 88 -19.32 -5.31 6.64
CA SER A 88 -19.26 -4.91 8.05
C SER A 88 -20.06 -3.65 8.34
N ASP A 89 -20.85 -3.65 9.39
CA ASP A 89 -21.54 -2.44 9.91
C ASP A 89 -20.55 -1.37 10.39
N LYS A 90 -19.34 -1.80 10.80
CA LYS A 90 -18.25 -0.93 11.28
C LYS A 90 -16.96 -1.23 10.54
N PRO A 91 -16.84 -0.88 9.25
CA PRO A 91 -15.63 -1.14 8.49
C PRO A 91 -14.44 -0.36 9.07
N LYS A 92 -13.26 -0.95 8.96
CA LYS A 92 -12.02 -0.27 9.36
C LYS A 92 -11.69 0.84 8.37
N LEU A 93 -10.99 1.86 8.83
CA LEU A 93 -10.52 2.95 7.97
C LEU A 93 -9.46 2.46 6.97
N ARG A 94 -8.60 1.54 7.41
CA ARG A 94 -7.50 0.97 6.62
C ARG A 94 -7.46 -0.55 6.78
N TYR A 95 -7.20 -1.21 5.66
CA TYR A 95 -7.06 -2.66 5.57
C TYR A 95 -5.69 -3.02 4.98
N PRO A 96 -4.64 -3.09 5.81
CA PRO A 96 -3.39 -3.67 5.36
C PRO A 96 -3.61 -5.16 5.07
N VAL A 97 -3.24 -5.60 3.87
CA VAL A 97 -3.49 -6.97 3.42
C VAL A 97 -2.35 -7.89 3.83
N THR A 98 -1.10 -7.44 3.64
CA THR A 98 0.09 -8.23 3.98
C THR A 98 0.72 -7.79 5.30
N LEU A 99 1.40 -8.71 5.97
CA LEU A 99 2.18 -8.40 7.17
C LEU A 99 3.27 -7.35 6.90
N VAL A 100 3.85 -7.37 5.71
CA VAL A 100 4.85 -6.38 5.28
C VAL A 100 4.24 -4.97 5.27
N THR A 101 3.03 -4.82 4.73
CA THR A 101 2.33 -3.53 4.74
C THR A 101 2.11 -3.03 6.15
N TRP A 102 1.64 -3.90 7.05
CA TRP A 102 1.42 -3.57 8.45
C TRP A 102 2.73 -3.17 9.16
N ALA A 103 3.79 -3.94 8.95
CA ALA A 103 5.11 -3.65 9.54
C ALA A 103 5.67 -2.31 9.04
N VAL A 104 5.57 -2.03 7.74
CA VAL A 104 6.02 -0.75 7.15
C VAL A 104 5.24 0.43 7.70
N MET A 105 3.91 0.30 7.86
CA MET A 105 3.09 1.34 8.49
C MET A 105 3.54 1.65 9.91
N LEU A 106 3.81 0.60 10.70
CA LEU A 106 4.27 0.75 12.08
C LEU A 106 5.68 1.35 12.14
N LEU A 107 6.60 0.84 11.34
CA LEU A 107 7.98 1.34 11.26
C LEU A 107 8.03 2.81 10.86
N LYS A 108 7.27 3.22 9.84
CA LYS A 108 7.22 4.63 9.42
C LYS A 108 6.71 5.56 10.54
N ARG A 109 5.82 5.06 11.38
CA ARG A 109 5.28 5.85 12.50
C ARG A 109 6.28 5.99 13.66
N LEU A 110 7.16 5.01 13.85
CA LEU A 110 8.05 4.92 15.00
C LEU A 110 9.48 5.36 14.69
N LEU A 111 9.94 5.20 13.45
CA LEU A 111 11.32 5.45 13.07
C LEU A 111 11.54 6.83 12.47
N PRO A 112 12.65 7.51 12.79
CA PRO A 112 13.10 8.71 12.10
C PRO A 112 13.34 8.45 10.60
N GLY A 113 13.08 9.44 9.74
CA GLY A 113 13.19 9.31 8.29
C GLY A 113 14.55 8.78 7.82
N ARG A 114 15.66 9.24 8.43
CA ARG A 114 17.01 8.76 8.08
C ARG A 114 17.22 7.24 8.26
N ILE A 115 16.54 6.63 9.24
CA ILE A 115 16.60 5.17 9.44
C ILE A 115 15.75 4.47 8.39
N MET A 116 14.56 5.01 8.10
CA MET A 116 13.70 4.50 7.03
C MET A 116 14.40 4.55 5.67
N ASP A 117 15.10 5.64 5.35
CA ASP A 117 15.85 5.77 4.10
C ASP A 117 16.92 4.68 3.96
N LYS A 118 17.67 4.38 5.02
CA LYS A 118 18.64 3.28 5.01
C LYS A 118 18.01 1.91 4.79
N ILE A 119 16.85 1.67 5.39
CA ILE A 119 16.13 0.38 5.21
C ILE A 119 15.58 0.25 3.78
N LEU A 120 15.16 1.34 3.17
CA LEU A 120 14.55 1.34 1.84
C LEU A 120 15.57 1.40 0.69
N GLN A 121 16.79 1.85 0.96
CA GLN A 121 17.90 1.91 0.00
C GLN A 121 18.74 0.62 -0.02
N GLY A 122 18.73 -0.16 1.07
CA GLY A 122 19.49 -1.35 1.36
C GLY A 122 19.40 -2.48 0.51
#